data_acb3c972a667281c057acf1ded0ae7b6
#
_entry.id   acb3c972a667281c057acf1ded0ae7b6
#
_cell.length_a   1.000
_cell.length_b   1.000
_cell.length_c   1.000
_cell.angle_alpha   90.00
_cell.angle_beta   90.00
_cell.angle_gamma   90.00
#
_symmetry.space_group_name_H-M   'P 1'
#
loop_
_entity.id
_entity.type
_entity.pdbx_description
1 polymer ?
#
loop_
_entity_poly.entity_id
_entity_poly.type
_entity_poly.pdbx_seq_one_letter_code
_entity_poly.pdbx_strand_id
1 'polypeptide(L)'
;MGEPFPYLWVPEWHAGGHGLHAHFAVARWIHHSQIKAAWGQGFVHIKLLGDLPVGSGVLGEARKAARYLSKYVSKDLDGPMAGLHRYDVARGFQPQRLALAGTSADQVLGQATAVMGREPARVWRSSDMERWQRPPALWAQWNG
;
A
#
# COMPACT_ATOMS: atom_id res chain seq x y z
N MET A 1 -25.63 6.33 -10.31
CA MET A 1 -24.47 5.97 -9.45
C MET A 1 -23.21 6.32 -10.23
N GLY A 2 -22.19 6.91 -9.57
CA GLY A 2 -20.93 7.22 -10.25
C GLY A 2 -20.13 5.95 -10.55
N GLU A 3 -19.18 6.03 -11.49
CA GLU A 3 -18.28 4.92 -11.79
C GLU A 3 -17.40 4.57 -10.57
N PRO A 4 -17.13 3.26 -10.34
CA PRO A 4 -16.18 2.82 -9.32
C PRO A 4 -14.82 3.46 -9.55
N PHE A 5 -14.11 3.76 -8.47
CA PHE A 5 -12.75 4.31 -8.53
C PHE A 5 -11.84 3.64 -7.50
N PRO A 6 -10.53 3.57 -7.75
CA PRO A 6 -9.60 2.96 -6.81
C PRO A 6 -9.50 3.78 -5.53
N TYR A 7 -9.57 3.10 -4.41
CA TYR A 7 -9.22 3.66 -3.10
C TYR A 7 -8.55 2.60 -2.23
N LEU A 8 -7.79 3.06 -1.29
CA LEU A 8 -7.21 2.27 -0.20
C LEU A 8 -7.44 3.04 1.10
N TRP A 9 -7.81 2.34 2.16
CA TRP A 9 -7.91 2.95 3.48
C TRP A 9 -7.25 2.10 4.56
N VAL A 10 -6.78 2.77 5.61
CA VAL A 10 -6.11 2.17 6.74
C VAL A 10 -6.72 2.75 8.01
N PRO A 11 -7.29 1.94 8.91
CA PRO A 11 -7.70 2.39 10.22
C PRO A 11 -6.46 2.56 11.12
N GLU A 12 -6.49 3.59 11.97
CA GLU A 12 -5.49 3.85 12.99
C GLU A 12 -6.18 4.23 14.30
N TRP A 13 -5.80 3.59 15.40
CA TRP A 13 -6.23 4.04 16.71
C TRP A 13 -5.37 5.20 17.16
N HIS A 14 -5.99 6.32 17.53
CA HIS A 14 -5.25 7.50 17.95
C HIS A 14 -4.56 7.27 19.28
N ALA A 15 -3.26 7.46 19.34
CA ALA A 15 -2.45 7.24 20.55
C ALA A 15 -2.90 8.08 21.77
N GLY A 16 -3.54 9.22 21.54
CA GLY A 16 -4.14 10.08 22.57
C GLY A 16 -5.53 9.65 23.05
N GLY A 17 -6.03 8.47 22.66
CA GLY A 17 -7.34 7.97 23.09
C GLY A 17 -8.56 8.64 22.44
N HIS A 18 -8.35 9.44 21.40
CA HIS A 18 -9.42 10.19 20.72
C HIS A 18 -10.26 9.36 19.72
N GLY A 19 -10.11 8.03 19.75
CA GLY A 19 -10.90 7.12 18.92
C GLY A 19 -10.20 6.66 17.64
N LEU A 20 -10.98 6.11 16.73
CA LEU A 20 -10.52 5.54 15.48
C LEU A 20 -10.40 6.62 14.41
N HIS A 21 -9.24 6.69 13.77
CA HIS A 21 -8.98 7.47 12.56
C HIS A 21 -8.97 6.54 11.34
N ALA A 22 -9.40 7.05 10.21
CA ALA A 22 -9.28 6.34 8.93
C ALA A 22 -8.48 7.20 7.96
N HIS A 23 -7.38 6.63 7.45
CA HIS A 23 -6.55 7.25 6.43
C HIS A 23 -6.94 6.69 5.07
N PHE A 24 -7.36 7.55 4.17
CA PHE A 24 -7.76 7.18 2.81
C PHE A 24 -6.77 7.73 1.78
N ALA A 25 -6.48 6.94 0.76
CA ALA A 25 -5.99 7.43 -0.51
C ALA A 25 -7.01 7.10 -1.58
N VAL A 26 -7.37 8.07 -2.38
CA VAL A 26 -8.32 7.93 -3.50
C VAL A 26 -7.66 8.37 -4.79
N ALA A 27 -7.80 7.56 -5.85
CA ALA A 27 -7.24 7.85 -7.16
C ALA A 27 -8.23 8.65 -8.04
N ARG A 28 -8.98 9.53 -7.41
CA ARG A 28 -9.93 10.42 -8.06
C ARG A 28 -10.02 11.73 -7.30
N TRP A 29 -10.11 12.83 -8.02
CA TRP A 29 -10.43 14.09 -7.37
C TRP A 29 -11.89 14.08 -6.90
N ILE A 30 -12.11 14.38 -5.61
CA ILE A 30 -13.43 14.48 -4.98
C ILE A 30 -13.44 15.77 -4.17
N HIS A 31 -14.49 16.56 -4.34
CA HIS A 31 -14.62 17.80 -3.60
C HIS A 31 -14.72 17.54 -2.08
N HIS A 32 -14.04 18.39 -1.28
CA HIS A 32 -13.99 18.23 0.18
C HIS A 32 -15.38 18.12 0.82
N SER A 33 -16.33 18.93 0.36
CA SER A 33 -17.71 18.88 0.89
C SER A 33 -18.42 17.54 0.66
N GLN A 34 -18.14 16.87 -0.47
CA GLN A 34 -18.70 15.55 -0.78
C GLN A 34 -18.12 14.48 0.15
N ILE A 35 -16.80 14.54 0.39
CA ILE A 35 -16.14 13.60 1.33
C ILE A 35 -16.68 13.83 2.74
N LYS A 36 -16.78 15.08 3.18
CA LYS A 36 -17.32 15.43 4.50
C LYS A 36 -18.76 14.97 4.68
N ALA A 37 -19.61 15.19 3.69
CA ALA A 37 -21.00 14.77 3.71
C ALA A 37 -21.15 13.24 3.74
N ALA A 38 -20.35 12.52 2.96
CA ALA A 38 -20.36 11.06 2.92
C ALA A 38 -19.80 10.44 4.21
N TRP A 39 -18.77 11.04 4.80
CA TRP A 39 -18.17 10.57 6.04
C TRP A 39 -19.12 10.73 7.23
N GLY A 40 -19.76 11.90 7.36
CA GLY A 40 -20.77 12.17 8.38
C GLY A 40 -20.29 12.15 9.84
N GLN A 41 -19.01 11.91 10.09
CA GLN A 41 -18.41 11.73 11.40
C GLN A 41 -17.19 12.64 11.58
N GLY A 42 -17.12 13.38 12.68
CA GLY A 42 -15.93 14.12 13.10
C GLY A 42 -15.30 15.03 12.04
N PHE A 43 -14.00 15.11 12.06
CA PHE A 43 -13.22 15.95 11.14
C PHE A 43 -12.79 15.19 9.89
N VAL A 44 -12.77 15.91 8.76
CA VAL A 44 -12.17 15.44 7.51
C VAL A 44 -11.02 16.38 7.16
N HIS A 45 -9.82 15.83 7.08
CA HIS A 45 -8.62 16.53 6.61
C HIS A 45 -8.20 15.94 5.26
N ILE A 46 -8.02 16.81 4.26
CA ILE A 46 -7.61 16.38 2.93
C ILE A 46 -6.25 16.99 2.61
N LYS A 47 -5.34 16.12 2.14
CA LYS A 47 -4.06 16.53 1.59
C LYS A 47 -3.94 15.99 0.16
N LEU A 48 -3.73 16.89 -0.79
CA LEU A 48 -3.34 16.49 -2.14
C LEU A 48 -1.93 15.86 -2.08
N LEU A 49 -1.80 14.67 -2.66
CA LEU A 49 -0.50 13.99 -2.78
C LEU A 49 0.23 14.39 -4.08
N GLY A 50 -0.31 15.37 -4.79
CA GLY A 50 0.07 15.75 -6.15
C GLY A 50 1.34 16.60 -6.33
N ASP A 51 2.11 16.90 -5.27
CA ASP A 51 3.40 17.61 -5.42
C ASP A 51 4.48 16.69 -5.98
N LEU A 52 4.18 16.04 -7.08
CA LEU A 52 5.14 15.24 -7.82
C LEU A 52 5.69 16.09 -8.97
N PRO A 53 6.98 15.90 -9.35
CA PRO A 53 7.53 16.55 -10.52
C PRO A 53 6.68 16.28 -11.75
N VAL A 54 6.57 17.26 -12.64
CA VAL A 54 5.90 17.09 -13.94
C VAL A 54 6.48 15.86 -14.65
N GLY A 55 5.63 14.96 -15.12
CA GLY A 55 6.04 13.71 -15.77
C GLY A 55 6.16 12.48 -14.85
N SER A 56 5.88 12.62 -13.54
CA SER A 56 5.91 11.46 -12.61
C SER A 56 4.86 10.39 -12.93
N GLY A 57 3.78 10.74 -13.60
CA GLY A 57 2.72 9.83 -14.03
C GLY A 57 1.98 9.13 -12.90
N VAL A 58 0.99 8.32 -13.26
CA VAL A 58 0.11 7.57 -12.33
C VAL A 58 0.91 6.66 -11.38
N LEU A 59 1.98 6.04 -11.86
CA LEU A 59 2.83 5.16 -11.04
C LEU A 59 3.57 5.92 -9.94
N GLY A 60 4.04 7.15 -10.23
CA GLY A 60 4.68 8.02 -9.23
C GLY A 60 3.71 8.43 -8.13
N GLU A 61 2.49 8.78 -8.50
CA GLU A 61 1.42 9.12 -7.55
C GLU A 61 1.03 7.91 -6.67
N ALA A 62 0.85 6.73 -7.28
CA ALA A 62 0.56 5.51 -6.57
C ALA A 62 1.66 5.14 -5.56
N ARG A 63 2.93 5.27 -5.93
CA ARG A 63 4.08 5.04 -5.02
C ARG A 63 4.11 6.02 -3.85
N LYS A 64 3.77 7.29 -4.10
CA LYS A 64 3.69 8.31 -3.03
C LYS A 64 2.56 8.00 -2.06
N ALA A 65 1.39 7.63 -2.56
CA ALA A 65 0.26 7.20 -1.75
C ALA A 65 0.59 5.95 -0.92
N ALA A 66 1.17 4.93 -1.55
CA ALA A 66 1.59 3.70 -0.87
C ALA A 66 2.61 3.97 0.24
N ARG A 67 3.62 4.82 -0.01
CA ARG A 67 4.61 5.23 1.00
C ARG A 67 3.96 6.01 2.14
N TYR A 68 2.98 6.84 1.87
CA TYR A 68 2.25 7.57 2.90
C TYR A 68 1.45 6.62 3.79
N LEU A 69 0.69 5.70 3.20
CA LEU A 69 -0.18 4.78 3.93
C LEU A 69 0.59 3.65 4.63
N SER A 70 1.73 3.21 4.10
CA SER A 70 2.53 2.12 4.69
C SER A 70 2.94 2.36 6.13
N LYS A 71 3.17 3.64 6.53
CA LYS A 71 3.48 4.00 7.92
C LYS A 71 2.33 3.74 8.90
N TYR A 72 1.09 3.68 8.42
CA TYR A 72 -0.07 3.38 9.26
C TYR A 72 -0.37 1.88 9.30
N VAL A 73 -0.11 1.16 8.20
CA VAL A 73 -0.28 -0.31 8.15
C VAL A 73 0.64 -1.02 9.16
N SER A 74 1.84 -0.48 9.40
CA SER A 74 2.84 -1.06 10.30
C SER A 74 2.72 -0.62 11.77
N LYS A 75 1.83 0.32 12.08
CA LYS A 75 1.59 0.77 13.45
C LYS A 75 0.67 -0.18 14.22
N ASP A 76 0.80 -0.19 15.53
CA ASP A 76 -0.10 -0.85 16.48
C ASP A 76 -0.34 -2.34 16.19
N LEU A 77 0.73 -3.07 15.82
CA LEU A 77 0.64 -4.51 15.56
C LEU A 77 0.16 -5.29 16.79
N ASP A 78 0.46 -4.80 17.98
CA ASP A 78 0.17 -5.44 19.28
C ASP A 78 -0.90 -4.68 20.08
N GLY A 79 -1.51 -3.64 19.51
CA GLY A 79 -2.48 -2.75 20.18
C GLY A 79 -3.96 -3.18 20.02
N PRO A 80 -4.90 -2.26 20.32
CA PRO A 80 -6.36 -2.50 20.24
C PRO A 80 -6.85 -2.97 18.88
N MET A 81 -6.03 -2.81 17.84
CA MET A 81 -6.31 -3.24 16.46
C MET A 81 -5.72 -4.63 16.14
N ALA A 82 -5.17 -5.35 17.13
CA ALA A 82 -4.65 -6.70 16.93
C ALA A 82 -5.74 -7.63 16.39
N GLY A 83 -5.43 -8.38 15.34
CA GLY A 83 -6.38 -9.29 14.70
C GLY A 83 -7.40 -8.64 13.76
N LEU A 84 -7.44 -7.31 13.63
CA LEU A 84 -8.29 -6.63 12.67
C LEU A 84 -7.60 -6.46 11.30
N HIS A 85 -8.41 -6.32 10.26
CA HIS A 85 -7.90 -5.97 8.93
C HIS A 85 -7.20 -4.62 8.98
N ARG A 86 -5.92 -4.62 8.59
CA ARG A 86 -5.05 -3.43 8.64
C ARG A 86 -5.30 -2.42 7.54
N TYR A 87 -5.90 -2.86 6.46
CA TYR A 87 -6.25 -2.02 5.32
C TYR A 87 -7.30 -2.70 4.47
N ASP A 88 -8.00 -1.94 3.66
CA ASP A 88 -8.89 -2.46 2.65
C ASP A 88 -8.74 -1.68 1.34
N VAL A 89 -8.97 -2.37 0.23
CA VAL A 89 -8.82 -1.86 -1.13
C VAL A 89 -10.15 -1.98 -1.85
N ALA A 90 -10.51 -0.97 -2.63
CA ALA A 90 -11.73 -0.95 -3.41
C ALA A 90 -11.94 -2.24 -4.21
N ARG A 91 -13.16 -2.75 -4.22
CA ARG A 91 -13.52 -3.95 -5.01
C ARG A 91 -13.19 -3.73 -6.48
N GLY A 92 -12.59 -4.74 -7.12
CA GLY A 92 -12.14 -4.68 -8.50
C GLY A 92 -10.79 -4.00 -8.71
N PHE A 93 -10.19 -3.45 -7.63
CA PHE A 93 -8.86 -2.80 -7.67
C PHE A 93 -7.82 -3.50 -6.80
N GLN A 94 -8.13 -4.70 -6.34
CA GLN A 94 -7.16 -5.52 -5.60
C GLN A 94 -6.01 -5.93 -6.53
N PRO A 95 -4.77 -5.94 -6.02
CA PRO A 95 -3.64 -6.42 -6.80
C PRO A 95 -3.83 -7.90 -7.15
N GLN A 96 -3.42 -8.28 -8.34
CA GLN A 96 -3.31 -9.69 -8.69
C GLN A 96 -2.29 -10.35 -7.77
N ARG A 97 -2.62 -11.54 -7.29
CA ARG A 97 -1.75 -12.34 -6.43
C ARG A 97 -1.45 -13.65 -7.13
N LEU A 98 -0.18 -13.99 -7.20
CA LEU A 98 0.28 -15.30 -7.66
C LEU A 98 1.04 -15.96 -6.52
N ALA A 99 0.66 -17.18 -6.18
CA ALA A 99 1.44 -18.00 -5.27
C ALA A 99 2.58 -18.64 -6.06
N LEU A 100 3.81 -18.30 -5.69
CA LEU A 100 5.01 -18.92 -6.23
C LEU A 100 5.63 -19.78 -5.13
N ALA A 101 6.11 -20.95 -5.47
CA ALA A 101 6.75 -21.87 -4.53
C ALA A 101 8.09 -22.32 -5.09
N GLY A 102 9.09 -22.42 -4.21
CA GLY A 102 10.42 -22.87 -4.59
C GLY A 102 11.26 -23.21 -3.37
N THR A 103 12.32 -23.97 -3.59
CA THR A 103 13.28 -24.37 -2.55
C THR A 103 14.38 -23.32 -2.34
N SER A 104 14.49 -22.31 -3.22
CA SER A 104 15.43 -21.21 -3.11
C SER A 104 14.83 -19.88 -3.57
N ALA A 105 15.40 -18.76 -3.11
CA ALA A 105 15.02 -17.42 -3.54
C ALA A 105 15.21 -17.23 -5.05
N ASP A 106 16.25 -17.83 -5.63
CA ASP A 106 16.53 -17.71 -7.07
C ASP A 106 15.48 -18.48 -7.90
N GLN A 107 15.03 -19.63 -7.42
CA GLN A 107 13.96 -20.35 -8.09
C GLN A 107 12.63 -19.57 -8.07
N VAL A 108 12.28 -18.97 -6.95
CA VAL A 108 11.07 -18.13 -6.84
C VAL A 108 11.21 -16.87 -7.72
N LEU A 109 12.38 -16.24 -7.73
CA LEU A 109 12.65 -15.08 -8.57
C LEU A 109 12.56 -15.43 -10.07
N GLY A 110 13.11 -16.58 -10.48
CA GLY A 110 12.99 -17.05 -11.86
C GLY A 110 11.55 -17.28 -12.30
N GLN A 111 10.71 -17.87 -11.43
CA GLN A 111 9.28 -18.02 -11.70
C GLN A 111 8.57 -16.66 -11.83
N ALA A 112 8.88 -15.73 -10.93
CA ALA A 112 8.33 -14.37 -10.99
C ALA A 112 8.77 -13.65 -12.28
N THR A 113 10.03 -13.77 -12.67
CA THR A 113 10.56 -13.23 -13.92
C THR A 113 9.85 -13.80 -15.14
N ALA A 114 9.60 -15.10 -15.16
CA ALA A 114 8.85 -15.75 -16.25
C ALA A 114 7.41 -15.22 -16.35
N VAL A 115 6.72 -15.05 -15.21
CA VAL A 115 5.38 -14.45 -15.18
C VAL A 115 5.37 -13.00 -15.66
N MET A 116 6.39 -12.22 -15.27
CA MET A 116 6.51 -10.81 -15.65
C MET A 116 7.01 -10.61 -17.09
N GLY A 117 7.54 -11.66 -17.74
CA GLY A 117 8.05 -11.63 -19.11
C GLY A 117 9.31 -10.77 -19.31
N ARG A 118 9.95 -10.35 -18.21
CA ARG A 118 11.16 -9.50 -18.22
C ARG A 118 11.89 -9.58 -16.88
N GLU A 119 13.18 -9.23 -16.89
CA GLU A 119 13.99 -9.16 -15.68
C GLU A 119 13.54 -8.05 -14.73
N PRO A 120 13.69 -8.25 -13.41
CA PRO A 120 13.41 -7.21 -12.43
C PRO A 120 14.42 -6.07 -12.55
N ALA A 121 13.93 -4.83 -12.43
CA ALA A 121 14.77 -3.64 -12.43
C ALA A 121 15.58 -3.50 -11.13
N ARG A 122 15.07 -4.07 -10.05
CA ARG A 122 15.75 -4.09 -8.74
C ARG A 122 15.44 -5.40 -8.02
N VAL A 123 16.43 -5.94 -7.35
CA VAL A 123 16.33 -7.10 -6.47
C VAL A 123 17.03 -6.75 -5.15
N TRP A 124 16.40 -7.10 -4.05
CA TRP A 124 17.00 -7.07 -2.72
C TRP A 124 16.83 -8.45 -2.07
N ARG A 125 17.87 -8.92 -1.40
CA ARG A 125 17.87 -10.19 -0.69
C ARG A 125 18.35 -9.98 0.75
N SER A 126 17.71 -10.66 1.67
CA SER A 126 18.17 -10.64 3.07
C SER A 126 19.54 -11.29 3.25
N SER A 127 19.95 -12.19 2.35
CA SER A 127 21.29 -12.79 2.33
C SER A 127 22.42 -11.77 2.11
N ASP A 128 22.11 -10.61 1.52
CA ASP A 128 23.08 -9.56 1.25
C ASP A 128 23.31 -8.64 2.48
N MET A 129 22.59 -8.94 3.58
CA MET A 129 22.64 -8.17 4.82
C MET A 129 23.40 -8.94 5.91
N GLU A 130 24.55 -8.45 6.34
CA GLU A 130 25.42 -9.09 7.34
C GLU A 130 24.75 -9.40 8.68
N ARG A 131 23.71 -8.66 9.05
CA ARG A 131 23.03 -8.77 10.37
C ARG A 131 21.54 -9.10 10.27
N TRP A 132 21.12 -9.79 9.21
CA TRP A 132 19.73 -10.20 9.10
C TRP A 132 19.40 -11.37 10.04
N GLN A 133 18.52 -11.13 11.02
CA GLN A 133 18.12 -12.12 12.04
C GLN A 133 16.69 -12.63 11.87
N ARG A 134 16.01 -12.24 10.80
CA ARG A 134 14.63 -12.67 10.50
C ARG A 134 14.64 -13.80 9.46
N PRO A 135 13.49 -14.45 9.22
CA PRO A 135 13.39 -15.42 8.13
C PRO A 135 13.91 -14.86 6.81
N PRO A 136 14.44 -15.70 5.91
CA PRO A 136 14.91 -15.27 4.60
C PRO A 136 13.84 -14.47 3.87
N ALA A 137 14.23 -13.37 3.26
CA ALA A 137 13.34 -12.47 2.52
C ALA A 137 13.94 -12.06 1.18
N LEU A 138 13.08 -11.95 0.19
CA LEU A 138 13.37 -11.49 -1.15
C LEU A 138 12.38 -10.40 -1.54
N TRP A 139 12.89 -9.33 -2.12
CA TRP A 139 12.07 -8.32 -2.74
C TRP A 139 12.57 -8.03 -4.15
N ALA A 140 11.68 -7.94 -5.10
CA ALA A 140 11.98 -7.60 -6.48
C ALA A 140 11.00 -6.56 -7.03
N GLN A 141 11.46 -5.71 -7.91
CA GLN A 141 10.66 -4.67 -8.54
C GLN A 141 10.86 -4.71 -10.05
N TRP A 142 9.76 -4.73 -10.78
CA TRP A 142 9.70 -4.52 -12.22
C TRP A 142 9.22 -3.10 -12.51
N ASN A 143 9.82 -2.46 -13.50
CA ASN A 143 9.31 -1.19 -14.00
C ASN A 143 8.09 -1.47 -14.91
N GLY A 144 7.06 -0.66 -14.77
CA GLY A 144 5.86 -0.72 -15.61
C GLY A 144 6.14 -0.21 -17.02
#